data_b0246c53f250687ec81a71b5342a5592
#
_entry.id   b0246c53f250687ec81a71b5342a5592
#
_cell.length_a   1.000
_cell.length_b   1.000
_cell.length_c   1.000
_cell.angle_alpha   90.00
_cell.angle_beta   90.00
_cell.angle_gamma   90.00
#
_symmetry.space_group_name_H-M   'P 1'
#
loop_
_entity.id
_entity.type
_entity.pdbx_description
1 polymer ?
#
loop_
_entity_poly.entity_id
_entity_poly.type
_entity_poly.pdbx_seq_one_letter_code
_entity_poly.pdbx_strand_id
1 'polypeptide(L)'
;MLALTSNLRVVAVAMGAIFFSLAPVAAQTAAPVEASSLPTLAPMLERVTPAVVNIAVVSKAPKEDNPLYSDPNYRRFFGPEQLPQARMSAGSGVIVDPAKGYVLTNNHVAGDGSEISVTLKDGRQFPAKLIGSDKDTDIALLQIYAKNLTAIQTGDSDALKVGDYVVAIGNPFGLGQTVTSGIVSALGRSGLNIEGYEDFIQTDASINPGNSGGALVTLDGKLIGINTAILSPAGGNVGIGFAVPSNMVVSVMKQLIAHGEVRRGKVGIGIQDLTPDLAKALQLGDLRGAVIANVEPGSSAEKAGLQVGD
;
A
#
# COMPACT_ATOMS: atom_id res chain seq x y z
N MET A 1 -55.69 92.05 50.85
CA MET A 1 -54.89 92.04 49.60
C MET A 1 -54.19 90.66 49.58
N LEU A 2 -54.37 89.95 48.59
CA LEU A 2 -54.18 88.54 48.27
C LEU A 2 -53.06 87.83 49.01
N ALA A 3 -53.44 86.76 49.73
CA ALA A 3 -52.54 85.70 50.22
C ALA A 3 -52.50 84.58 49.22
N LEU A 4 -51.29 84.14 48.83
CA LEU A 4 -51.07 82.92 48.04
C LEU A 4 -50.55 81.85 48.98
N THR A 5 -51.36 80.86 49.18
CA THR A 5 -50.98 79.65 49.89
C THR A 5 -50.35 78.61 48.90
N SER A 6 -49.11 78.25 49.11
CA SER A 6 -48.42 77.19 48.33
C SER A 6 -48.52 75.81 49.05
N ASN A 7 -49.16 74.88 48.39
CA ASN A 7 -49.25 73.46 48.85
C ASN A 7 -47.99 72.70 48.46
N LEU A 8 -47.20 72.28 49.46
CA LEU A 8 -46.06 71.40 49.26
C LEU A 8 -46.54 69.92 49.37
N ARG A 9 -46.55 69.19 48.29
CA ARG A 9 -46.83 67.76 48.30
C ARG A 9 -45.50 67.03 48.47
N VAL A 10 -45.36 66.31 49.58
CA VAL A 10 -44.26 65.39 49.85
C VAL A 10 -44.55 64.09 49.11
N VAL A 11 -43.74 63.74 48.16
CA VAL A 11 -43.74 62.46 47.49
C VAL A 11 -42.76 61.51 48.22
N ALA A 12 -43.32 60.54 48.94
CA ALA A 12 -42.50 59.45 49.53
C ALA A 12 -42.10 58.49 48.46
N VAL A 13 -40.80 58.38 48.14
CA VAL A 13 -40.23 57.32 47.27
C VAL A 13 -39.93 56.14 48.15
N ALA A 14 -40.69 55.07 47.97
CA ALA A 14 -40.41 53.72 48.56
C ALA A 14 -39.26 53.04 47.78
N MET A 15 -38.08 52.94 48.39
CA MET A 15 -36.94 52.23 47.88
C MET A 15 -37.09 50.72 48.15
N GLY A 16 -37.58 49.95 47.18
CA GLY A 16 -37.66 48.48 47.25
C GLY A 16 -36.25 47.86 47.09
N ALA A 17 -35.74 47.24 48.12
CA ALA A 17 -34.51 46.47 48.05
C ALA A 17 -34.79 45.12 47.35
N ILE A 18 -34.29 44.98 46.10
CA ILE A 18 -34.31 43.68 45.39
C ILE A 18 -33.13 42.85 45.89
N PHE A 19 -33.41 41.86 46.75
CA PHE A 19 -32.41 40.84 47.08
C PHE A 19 -32.23 39.87 45.90
N PHE A 20 -31.12 40.02 45.16
CA PHE A 20 -30.66 38.99 44.20
C PHE A 20 -30.08 37.83 45.05
N SER A 21 -30.79 36.68 45.09
CA SER A 21 -30.24 35.41 45.58
C SER A 21 -29.25 34.88 44.57
N LEU A 22 -27.96 35.07 44.81
CA LEU A 22 -26.90 34.36 44.12
C LEU A 22 -26.97 32.89 44.54
N ALA A 23 -27.66 32.06 43.73
CA ALA A 23 -27.51 30.59 43.85
C ALA A 23 -26.10 30.23 43.43
N PRO A 24 -25.35 29.40 44.18
CA PRO A 24 -24.06 28.94 43.76
C PRO A 24 -24.24 28.10 42.49
N VAL A 25 -23.67 28.56 41.34
CA VAL A 25 -23.51 27.76 40.15
C VAL A 25 -22.50 26.64 40.54
N ALA A 26 -23.00 25.43 40.81
CA ALA A 26 -22.14 24.29 40.95
C ALA A 26 -21.40 24.11 39.61
N ALA A 27 -20.09 24.37 39.60
CA ALA A 27 -19.25 24.04 38.49
C ALA A 27 -19.34 22.52 38.28
N GLN A 28 -20.08 22.07 37.26
CA GLN A 28 -20.01 20.70 36.79
C GLN A 28 -18.57 20.46 36.34
N THR A 29 -17.78 19.82 37.19
CA THR A 29 -16.50 19.28 36.73
C THR A 29 -16.85 18.27 35.64
N ALA A 30 -16.50 18.58 34.39
CA ALA A 30 -16.59 17.63 33.29
C ALA A 30 -15.88 16.37 33.75
N ALA A 31 -16.59 15.22 33.72
CA ALA A 31 -15.97 13.94 34.00
C ALA A 31 -14.74 13.79 33.08
N PRO A 32 -13.60 13.31 33.60
CA PRO A 32 -12.44 13.08 32.76
C PRO A 32 -12.87 12.17 31.60
N VAL A 33 -12.72 12.65 30.36
CA VAL A 33 -12.89 11.81 29.18
C VAL A 33 -11.83 10.72 29.31
N GLU A 34 -12.26 9.48 29.56
CA GLU A 34 -11.34 8.36 29.60
C GLU A 34 -10.59 8.33 28.26
N ALA A 35 -9.27 8.46 28.30
CA ALA A 35 -8.39 8.45 27.12
C ALA A 35 -8.54 7.17 26.29
N SER A 36 -9.15 6.12 26.85
CA SER A 36 -9.46 4.85 26.20
C SER A 36 -10.63 4.89 25.21
N SER A 37 -11.40 5.99 25.15
CA SER A 37 -12.57 6.13 24.26
C SER A 37 -12.24 6.73 22.88
N LEU A 38 -11.02 7.24 22.66
CA LEU A 38 -10.63 7.80 21.36
C LEU A 38 -10.25 6.66 20.40
N PRO A 39 -10.77 6.68 19.16
CA PRO A 39 -10.41 5.68 18.18
C PRO A 39 -8.90 5.75 17.88
N THR A 40 -8.20 4.63 18.03
CA THR A 40 -6.76 4.52 17.80
C THR A 40 -6.41 3.23 17.07
N LEU A 41 -5.41 3.28 16.18
CA LEU A 41 -4.85 2.12 15.49
C LEU A 41 -3.74 1.43 16.31
N ALA A 42 -3.30 2.04 17.42
CA ALA A 42 -2.12 1.58 18.16
C ALA A 42 -2.19 0.09 18.56
N PRO A 43 -3.31 -0.45 19.13
CA PRO A 43 -3.35 -1.86 19.52
C PRO A 43 -3.24 -2.83 18.34
N MET A 44 -3.75 -2.46 17.14
CA MET A 44 -3.60 -3.25 15.93
C MET A 44 -2.15 -3.18 15.44
N LEU A 45 -1.56 -1.98 15.42
CA LEU A 45 -0.18 -1.76 14.98
C LEU A 45 0.84 -2.49 15.85
N GLU A 46 0.65 -2.55 17.18
CA GLU A 46 1.50 -3.33 18.08
C GLU A 46 1.59 -4.80 17.68
N ARG A 47 0.49 -5.38 17.20
CA ARG A 47 0.44 -6.78 16.75
C ARG A 47 1.08 -7.01 15.39
N VAL A 48 0.87 -6.09 14.42
CA VAL A 48 1.24 -6.35 13.01
C VAL A 48 2.61 -5.79 12.63
N THR A 49 3.04 -4.68 13.24
CA THR A 49 4.31 -4.05 12.89
C THR A 49 5.54 -4.93 13.11
N PRO A 50 5.62 -5.86 14.10
CA PRO A 50 6.76 -6.76 14.21
C PRO A 50 6.98 -7.68 12.99
N ALA A 51 5.95 -7.88 12.19
CA ALA A 51 6.03 -8.68 10.96
C ALA A 51 6.48 -7.86 9.74
N VAL A 52 6.52 -6.53 9.81
CA VAL A 52 7.00 -5.67 8.72
C VAL A 52 8.49 -5.37 8.95
N VAL A 53 9.29 -5.73 7.96
CA VAL A 53 10.77 -5.69 8.03
C VAL A 53 11.34 -4.71 7.02
N ASN A 54 12.58 -4.26 7.26
CA ASN A 54 13.37 -3.56 6.25
C ASN A 54 14.14 -4.57 5.40
N ILE A 55 14.25 -4.30 4.11
CA ILE A 55 15.05 -5.06 3.16
C ILE A 55 16.10 -4.13 2.57
N ALA A 56 17.36 -4.50 2.70
CA ALA A 56 18.48 -3.87 2.04
C ALA A 56 19.09 -4.83 1.03
N VAL A 57 19.33 -4.37 -0.19
CA VAL A 57 19.81 -5.18 -1.29
C VAL A 57 21.02 -4.51 -1.92
N VAL A 58 22.08 -5.28 -2.09
CA VAL A 58 23.24 -4.90 -2.86
C VAL A 58 23.18 -5.62 -4.19
N SER A 59 23.01 -4.88 -5.28
CA SER A 59 23.07 -5.41 -6.63
C SER A 59 24.51 -5.36 -7.12
N LYS A 60 24.95 -6.40 -7.83
CA LYS A 60 26.26 -6.33 -8.51
C LYS A 60 26.26 -5.17 -9.48
N ALA A 61 27.37 -4.45 -9.54
CA ALA A 61 27.57 -3.49 -10.62
C ALA A 61 27.32 -4.21 -11.96
N PRO A 62 26.60 -3.60 -12.91
CA PRO A 62 26.45 -4.17 -14.23
C PRO A 62 27.85 -4.55 -14.75
N LYS A 63 28.04 -5.76 -15.28
CA LYS A 63 29.28 -6.12 -15.93
C LYS A 63 29.56 -5.07 -17.02
N GLU A 64 30.82 -4.68 -17.14
CA GLU A 64 31.32 -3.61 -18.04
C GLU A 64 31.18 -3.96 -19.54
N ASP A 65 30.09 -4.54 -20.00
CA ASP A 65 29.86 -4.89 -21.41
C ASP A 65 29.40 -3.70 -22.26
N ASN A 66 29.33 -2.50 -21.69
CA ASN A 66 29.08 -1.31 -22.50
C ASN A 66 30.41 -0.75 -23.03
N PRO A 67 30.66 -0.83 -24.37
CA PRO A 67 31.89 -0.34 -24.98
C PRO A 67 32.21 1.13 -24.68
N LEU A 68 31.18 1.92 -24.30
CA LEU A 68 31.34 3.32 -23.92
C LEU A 68 32.13 3.50 -22.61
N TYR A 69 32.06 2.55 -21.67
CA TYR A 69 32.79 2.63 -20.41
C TYR A 69 34.30 2.32 -20.57
N SER A 70 34.70 1.66 -21.65
CA SER A 70 36.08 1.40 -21.99
C SER A 70 36.69 2.54 -22.82
N ASP A 71 35.89 3.51 -23.33
CA ASP A 71 36.37 4.65 -24.12
C ASP A 71 37.10 5.65 -23.19
N PRO A 72 38.40 5.96 -23.48
CA PRO A 72 39.17 6.93 -22.69
C PRO A 72 38.55 8.34 -22.69
N ASN A 73 37.85 8.73 -23.79
CA ASN A 73 37.21 10.03 -23.89
C ASN A 73 35.95 10.10 -23.04
N TYR A 74 35.17 9.01 -22.98
CA TYR A 74 34.01 8.91 -22.08
C TYR A 74 34.43 9.08 -20.63
N ARG A 75 35.51 8.36 -20.20
CA ARG A 75 36.07 8.48 -18.83
C ARG A 75 36.60 9.86 -18.52
N ARG A 76 37.12 10.56 -19.50
CA ARG A 76 37.67 11.92 -19.33
C ARG A 76 36.58 12.99 -19.21
N PHE A 77 35.43 12.81 -19.87
CA PHE A 77 34.31 13.75 -19.85
C PHE A 77 33.37 13.55 -18.65
N PHE A 78 33.13 12.31 -18.26
CA PHE A 78 32.14 11.97 -17.25
C PHE A 78 32.74 11.59 -15.88
N GLY A 79 34.06 11.51 -15.79
CA GLY A 79 34.81 11.22 -14.54
C GLY A 79 34.67 9.75 -14.08
N PRO A 80 35.57 9.31 -13.16
CA PRO A 80 35.54 7.94 -12.62
C PRO A 80 34.34 7.66 -11.70
N GLU A 81 33.61 8.68 -11.27
CA GLU A 81 32.43 8.56 -10.39
C GLU A 81 31.18 8.02 -11.08
N GLN A 82 31.18 7.93 -12.40
CA GLN A 82 30.06 7.37 -13.18
C GLN A 82 30.28 5.90 -13.62
N LEU A 83 31.33 5.25 -13.09
CA LEU A 83 31.46 3.80 -13.24
C LEU A 83 30.27 3.13 -12.49
N PRO A 84 29.73 2.01 -13.05
CA PRO A 84 28.65 1.28 -12.40
C PRO A 84 29.08 0.86 -10.99
N GLN A 85 28.66 1.61 -9.99
CA GLN A 85 28.85 1.22 -8.60
C GLN A 85 27.76 0.22 -8.22
N ALA A 86 28.07 -0.68 -7.29
CA ALA A 86 27.05 -1.54 -6.70
C ALA A 86 25.89 -0.66 -6.20
N ARG A 87 24.70 -0.89 -6.74
CA ARG A 87 23.51 -0.14 -6.32
C ARG A 87 23.00 -0.73 -5.01
N MET A 88 22.82 0.11 -4.03
CA MET A 88 22.08 -0.25 -2.83
C MET A 88 20.62 0.16 -3.04
N SER A 89 19.71 -0.79 -2.96
CA SER A 89 18.28 -0.53 -2.90
C SER A 89 17.76 -0.88 -1.51
N ALA A 90 16.74 -0.18 -1.08
CA ALA A 90 16.07 -0.44 0.19
C ALA A 90 14.55 -0.44 -0.02
N GLY A 91 13.89 -1.34 0.67
CA GLY A 91 12.45 -1.47 0.67
C GLY A 91 11.95 -2.11 1.96
N SER A 92 10.73 -2.55 1.92
CA SER A 92 10.07 -3.25 3.03
C SER A 92 9.78 -4.70 2.66
N GLY A 93 9.47 -5.50 3.66
CA GLY A 93 8.98 -6.87 3.50
C GLY A 93 7.97 -7.24 4.58
N VAL A 94 7.26 -8.33 4.36
CA VAL A 94 6.23 -8.84 5.26
C VAL A 94 6.51 -10.30 5.58
N ILE A 95 6.70 -10.62 6.85
CA ILE A 95 6.82 -12.01 7.31
C ILE A 95 5.44 -12.65 7.28
N VAL A 96 5.30 -13.76 6.53
CA VAL A 96 4.03 -14.48 6.33
C VAL A 96 4.05 -15.90 6.87
N ASP A 97 5.24 -16.50 7.07
CA ASP A 97 5.41 -17.81 7.71
C ASP A 97 6.58 -17.74 8.70
N PRO A 98 6.30 -17.67 10.01
CA PRO A 98 7.33 -17.52 11.02
C PRO A 98 8.15 -18.82 11.25
N ALA A 99 7.59 -19.99 10.90
CA ALA A 99 8.26 -21.28 11.07
C ALA A 99 9.30 -21.52 9.98
N LYS A 100 8.99 -21.11 8.75
CA LYS A 100 9.89 -21.26 7.59
C LYS A 100 10.72 -20.00 7.35
N GLY A 101 10.40 -18.88 8.01
CA GLY A 101 11.06 -17.61 7.83
C GLY A 101 10.79 -16.97 6.47
N TYR A 102 9.60 -17.18 5.90
CA TYR A 102 9.24 -16.59 4.61
C TYR A 102 8.86 -15.13 4.76
N VAL A 103 9.46 -14.30 3.88
CA VAL A 103 9.25 -12.87 3.80
C VAL A 103 8.86 -12.53 2.36
N LEU A 104 7.70 -11.91 2.21
CA LEU A 104 7.23 -11.34 0.93
C LEU A 104 7.78 -9.94 0.74
N THR A 105 8.10 -9.58 -0.49
CA THR A 105 8.48 -8.24 -0.90
C THR A 105 8.18 -8.06 -2.39
N ASN A 106 8.53 -6.89 -2.96
CA ASN A 106 8.44 -6.69 -4.40
C ASN A 106 9.64 -7.27 -5.15
N ASN A 107 9.42 -7.66 -6.41
CA ASN A 107 10.48 -8.08 -7.29
C ASN A 107 11.46 -6.92 -7.59
N HIS A 108 10.96 -5.70 -7.83
CA HIS A 108 11.83 -4.54 -8.06
C HIS A 108 12.71 -4.18 -6.86
N VAL A 109 12.34 -4.62 -5.63
CA VAL A 109 13.18 -4.48 -4.42
C VAL A 109 14.28 -5.53 -4.37
N ALA A 110 13.96 -6.80 -4.64
CA ALA A 110 14.84 -7.93 -4.31
C ALA A 110 15.24 -8.82 -5.51
N GLY A 111 14.58 -8.71 -6.66
CA GLY A 111 14.72 -9.66 -7.77
C GLY A 111 16.12 -9.75 -8.38
N ASP A 112 16.84 -8.65 -8.47
CA ASP A 112 18.19 -8.58 -9.06
C ASP A 112 19.30 -8.51 -8.00
N GLY A 113 18.96 -8.78 -6.71
CA GLY A 113 19.89 -8.68 -5.60
C GLY A 113 20.94 -9.79 -5.59
N SER A 114 22.21 -9.41 -5.40
CA SER A 114 23.30 -10.37 -5.15
C SER A 114 23.46 -10.69 -3.67
N GLU A 115 23.21 -9.71 -2.82
CA GLU A 115 23.21 -9.86 -1.37
C GLU A 115 21.97 -9.17 -0.82
N ILE A 116 21.16 -9.91 -0.08
CA ILE A 116 19.91 -9.43 0.50
C ILE A 116 20.01 -9.57 2.01
N SER A 117 19.71 -8.48 2.71
CA SER A 117 19.67 -8.43 4.17
C SER A 117 18.29 -7.97 4.63
N VAL A 118 17.76 -8.67 5.64
CA VAL A 118 16.49 -8.36 6.28
C VAL A 118 16.74 -7.92 7.71
N THR A 119 16.26 -6.70 8.06
CA THR A 119 16.34 -6.16 9.42
C THR A 119 14.93 -6.16 10.04
N LEU A 120 14.78 -6.83 11.17
CA LEU A 120 13.53 -6.91 11.91
C LEU A 120 13.26 -5.60 12.69
N LYS A 121 12.04 -5.42 13.18
CA LYS A 121 11.65 -4.27 14.00
C LYS A 121 12.52 -4.13 15.27
N ASP A 122 12.97 -5.24 15.85
CA ASP A 122 13.82 -5.26 17.05
C ASP A 122 15.31 -5.03 16.78
N GLY A 123 15.68 -4.72 15.52
CA GLY A 123 17.06 -4.44 15.10
C GLY A 123 17.87 -5.68 14.73
N ARG A 124 17.38 -6.89 14.92
CA ARG A 124 18.08 -8.10 14.47
C ARG A 124 18.17 -8.11 12.94
N GLN A 125 19.35 -8.44 12.43
CA GLN A 125 19.63 -8.47 11.00
C GLN A 125 20.01 -9.88 10.54
N PHE A 126 19.48 -10.31 9.41
CA PHE A 126 19.70 -11.64 8.86
C PHE A 126 19.97 -11.57 7.36
N PRO A 127 20.92 -12.38 6.85
CA PRO A 127 21.01 -12.60 5.42
C PRO A 127 19.76 -13.34 4.95
N ALA A 128 19.25 -12.97 3.78
CA ALA A 128 18.08 -13.56 3.19
C ALA A 128 18.42 -14.25 1.88
N LYS A 129 17.81 -15.43 1.66
CA LYS A 129 17.89 -16.15 0.41
C LYS A 129 16.67 -15.83 -0.45
N LEU A 130 16.88 -15.43 -1.70
CA LEU A 130 15.81 -15.34 -2.68
C LEU A 130 15.35 -16.77 -3.04
N ILE A 131 14.10 -17.09 -2.76
CA ILE A 131 13.47 -18.39 -3.13
C ILE A 131 13.02 -18.33 -4.58
N GLY A 132 12.48 -17.20 -5.00
CA GLY A 132 12.07 -16.90 -6.36
C GLY A 132 11.38 -15.54 -6.44
N SER A 133 11.20 -15.06 -7.65
CA SER A 133 10.46 -13.82 -7.92
C SER A 133 9.67 -13.91 -9.21
N ASP A 134 8.67 -13.07 -9.31
CA ASP A 134 7.80 -12.92 -10.45
C ASP A 134 7.73 -11.46 -10.86
N LYS A 135 8.27 -11.14 -12.03
CA LYS A 135 8.31 -9.77 -12.56
C LYS A 135 6.93 -9.27 -12.95
N ASP A 136 6.07 -10.16 -13.46
CA ASP A 136 4.77 -9.76 -14.00
C ASP A 136 3.81 -9.28 -12.90
N THR A 137 3.94 -9.81 -11.67
CA THR A 137 3.15 -9.36 -10.51
C THR A 137 3.94 -8.51 -9.53
N ASP A 138 5.23 -8.28 -9.81
CA ASP A 138 6.14 -7.56 -8.91
C ASP A 138 6.26 -8.19 -7.51
N ILE A 139 6.23 -9.51 -7.40
CA ILE A 139 6.35 -10.23 -6.11
C ILE A 139 7.64 -11.03 -6.04
N ALA A 140 8.33 -10.96 -4.91
CA ALA A 140 9.47 -11.81 -4.56
C ALA A 140 9.25 -12.48 -3.20
N LEU A 141 9.74 -13.72 -3.08
CA LEU A 141 9.74 -14.48 -1.86
C LEU A 141 11.18 -14.69 -1.37
N LEU A 142 11.44 -14.21 -0.17
CA LEU A 142 12.69 -14.38 0.54
C LEU A 142 12.54 -15.41 1.67
N GLN A 143 13.65 -15.97 2.11
CA GLN A 143 13.75 -16.81 3.31
C GLN A 143 14.87 -16.33 4.22
N ILE A 144 14.55 -16.16 5.51
CA ILE A 144 15.51 -15.89 6.58
C ILE A 144 15.49 -17.03 7.61
N TYR A 145 16.61 -17.27 8.25
CA TYR A 145 16.72 -18.26 9.32
C TYR A 145 16.81 -17.55 10.68
N ALA A 146 15.65 -17.31 11.29
CA ALA A 146 15.54 -16.58 12.55
C ALA A 146 14.50 -17.26 13.47
N LYS A 147 14.68 -17.09 14.77
CA LYS A 147 13.72 -17.53 15.80
C LYS A 147 12.87 -16.35 16.26
N ASN A 148 11.72 -16.66 16.85
CA ASN A 148 10.79 -15.67 17.43
C ASN A 148 10.37 -14.61 16.39
N LEU A 149 9.94 -15.08 15.23
CA LEU A 149 9.36 -14.25 14.19
C LEU A 149 7.85 -14.07 14.44
N THR A 150 7.36 -12.88 14.16
CA THR A 150 5.92 -12.57 14.10
C THR A 150 5.50 -12.51 12.63
N ALA A 151 4.34 -13.09 12.30
CA ALA A 151 3.78 -13.01 10.95
C ALA A 151 2.43 -12.28 10.96
N ILE A 152 2.08 -11.66 9.82
CA ILE A 152 0.74 -11.11 9.59
C ILE A 152 -0.15 -12.23 9.03
N GLN A 153 -1.36 -12.34 9.55
CA GLN A 153 -2.38 -13.23 8.99
C GLN A 153 -2.84 -12.67 7.64
N THR A 154 -2.88 -13.51 6.61
CA THR A 154 -3.41 -13.13 5.30
C THR A 154 -4.93 -13.02 5.35
N GLY A 155 -5.47 -11.92 4.82
CA GLY A 155 -6.88 -11.68 4.61
C GLY A 155 -7.29 -12.05 3.18
N ASP A 156 -8.58 -11.90 2.89
CA ASP A 156 -9.18 -12.14 1.58
C ASP A 156 -9.36 -10.81 0.84
N SER A 157 -8.52 -10.57 -0.18
CA SER A 157 -8.60 -9.34 -0.98
C SER A 157 -9.83 -9.28 -1.89
N ASP A 158 -10.46 -10.41 -2.22
CA ASP A 158 -11.65 -10.43 -3.08
C ASP A 158 -12.91 -10.00 -2.31
N ALA A 159 -12.85 -10.03 -0.96
CA ALA A 159 -13.93 -9.55 -0.12
C ALA A 159 -13.94 -8.02 0.09
N LEU A 160 -12.88 -7.31 -0.35
CA LEU A 160 -12.74 -5.87 -0.19
C LEU A 160 -13.79 -5.09 -0.98
N LYS A 161 -14.13 -3.92 -0.43
CA LYS A 161 -15.01 -2.95 -1.08
C LYS A 161 -14.38 -1.57 -1.10
N VAL A 162 -14.69 -0.79 -2.11
CA VAL A 162 -14.34 0.64 -2.14
C VAL A 162 -14.95 1.32 -0.92
N GLY A 163 -14.10 2.07 -0.19
CA GLY A 163 -14.45 2.72 1.07
C GLY A 163 -14.00 1.96 2.32
N ASP A 164 -13.53 0.71 2.21
CA ASP A 164 -12.97 -0.01 3.35
C ASP A 164 -11.69 0.68 3.84
N TYR A 165 -11.58 0.88 5.16
CA TYR A 165 -10.38 1.46 5.77
C TYR A 165 -9.20 0.50 5.67
N VAL A 166 -8.05 1.05 5.30
CA VAL A 166 -6.79 0.33 5.17
C VAL A 166 -5.63 1.09 5.77
N VAL A 167 -4.59 0.36 6.15
CA VAL A 167 -3.36 0.91 6.71
C VAL A 167 -2.17 0.36 5.93
N ALA A 168 -1.37 1.25 5.35
CA ALA A 168 -0.12 0.91 4.70
C ALA A 168 1.03 1.01 5.71
N ILE A 169 1.86 -0.04 5.77
CA ILE A 169 2.97 -0.14 6.72
C ILE A 169 4.23 -0.48 5.94
N GLY A 170 5.28 0.28 6.15
CA GLY A 170 6.61 0.02 5.62
C GLY A 170 7.70 0.26 6.66
N ASN A 171 8.93 -0.09 6.31
CA ASN A 171 10.13 0.17 7.13
C ASN A 171 11.24 0.76 6.26
N PRO A 172 11.05 1.99 5.75
CA PRO A 172 12.00 2.62 4.85
C PRO A 172 13.35 2.84 5.55
N PHE A 173 14.43 2.44 4.87
CA PHE A 173 15.83 2.71 5.30
C PHE A 173 16.21 2.17 6.70
N GLY A 174 15.39 1.33 7.34
CA GLY A 174 15.66 0.84 8.69
C GLY A 174 15.65 1.93 9.78
N LEU A 175 15.18 3.14 9.46
CA LEU A 175 15.10 4.27 10.40
C LEU A 175 13.88 4.19 11.34
N GLY A 176 13.05 3.20 11.15
CA GLY A 176 11.80 2.99 11.88
C GLY A 176 10.63 2.76 10.91
N GLN A 177 9.55 2.22 11.45
CA GLN A 177 8.37 1.90 10.65
C GLN A 177 7.56 3.16 10.37
N THR A 178 7.10 3.28 9.12
CA THR A 178 6.17 4.31 8.67
C THR A 178 4.79 3.68 8.52
N VAL A 179 3.79 4.35 9.07
CA VAL A 179 2.39 3.94 9.03
C VAL A 179 1.58 5.07 8.43
N THR A 180 0.80 4.75 7.42
CA THR A 180 -0.18 5.68 6.83
C THR A 180 -1.53 4.98 6.75
N SER A 181 -2.63 5.74 6.79
CA SER A 181 -3.99 5.20 6.72
C SER A 181 -4.78 5.89 5.63
N GLY A 182 -5.74 5.18 5.10
CA GLY A 182 -6.64 5.65 4.06
C GLY A 182 -7.76 4.65 3.84
N ILE A 183 -8.29 4.62 2.63
CA ILE A 183 -9.34 3.69 2.20
C ILE A 183 -8.96 2.97 0.91
N VAL A 184 -9.67 1.91 0.59
CA VAL A 184 -9.70 1.34 -0.75
C VAL A 184 -10.41 2.32 -1.66
N SER A 185 -9.67 2.95 -2.58
CA SER A 185 -10.20 3.95 -3.52
C SER A 185 -10.77 3.31 -4.80
N ALA A 186 -10.20 2.18 -5.22
CA ALA A 186 -10.68 1.36 -6.33
C ALA A 186 -10.11 -0.06 -6.25
N LEU A 187 -10.71 -0.98 -6.97
CA LEU A 187 -10.28 -2.37 -7.14
C LEU A 187 -10.13 -2.68 -8.63
N GLY A 188 -9.32 -3.72 -8.96
CA GLY A 188 -9.14 -4.18 -10.33
C GLY A 188 -8.46 -3.17 -11.25
N ARG A 189 -7.54 -2.34 -10.72
CA ARG A 189 -6.82 -1.35 -11.54
C ARG A 189 -5.82 -2.04 -12.44
N SER A 190 -5.98 -1.81 -13.76
CA SER A 190 -5.13 -2.36 -14.82
C SER A 190 -4.90 -1.32 -15.92
N GLY A 191 -4.04 -1.63 -16.88
CA GLY A 191 -3.72 -0.73 -18.00
C GLY A 191 -2.86 0.47 -17.60
N LEU A 192 -2.16 0.38 -16.48
CA LEU A 192 -1.28 1.43 -15.98
C LEU A 192 0.13 1.33 -16.59
N ASN A 193 0.47 0.19 -17.20
CA ASN A 193 1.78 -0.17 -17.73
C ASN A 193 2.89 -0.08 -16.67
N ILE A 194 2.54 -0.43 -15.42
CA ILE A 194 3.48 -0.50 -14.30
C ILE A 194 4.13 -1.88 -14.26
N GLU A 195 3.29 -2.95 -14.39
CA GLU A 195 3.71 -4.34 -14.35
C GLU A 195 3.05 -5.15 -15.49
N GLY A 196 3.53 -6.38 -15.71
CA GLY A 196 3.00 -7.24 -16.77
C GLY A 196 1.61 -7.81 -16.47
N TYR A 197 1.26 -7.98 -15.20
CA TYR A 197 -0.04 -8.49 -14.75
C TYR A 197 -0.63 -7.58 -13.69
N GLU A 198 -1.55 -6.75 -14.09
CA GLU A 198 -2.14 -5.70 -13.25
C GLU A 198 -3.56 -6.05 -12.83
N ASP A 199 -3.80 -6.02 -11.52
CA ASP A 199 -5.10 -6.12 -10.87
C ASP A 199 -5.01 -5.44 -9.49
N PHE A 200 -4.55 -4.18 -9.47
CA PHE A 200 -4.16 -3.54 -8.22
C PHE A 200 -5.35 -3.08 -7.36
N ILE A 201 -5.13 -3.14 -6.04
CA ILE A 201 -5.89 -2.36 -5.06
C ILE A 201 -5.35 -0.93 -5.12
N GLN A 202 -6.21 0.05 -5.42
CA GLN A 202 -5.88 1.47 -5.30
C GLN A 202 -6.26 1.99 -3.93
N THR A 203 -5.38 2.78 -3.30
CA THR A 203 -5.62 3.42 -2.00
C THR A 203 -5.08 4.85 -1.98
N ASP A 204 -5.69 5.69 -1.14
CA ASP A 204 -5.18 7.03 -0.79
C ASP A 204 -4.28 7.02 0.45
N ALA A 205 -4.14 5.88 1.14
CA ALA A 205 -3.08 5.71 2.12
C ALA A 205 -1.72 6.02 1.48
N SER A 206 -0.95 6.93 2.08
CA SER A 206 0.29 7.41 1.46
C SER A 206 1.33 6.30 1.32
N ILE A 207 1.60 5.89 0.08
CA ILE A 207 2.71 5.01 -0.29
C ILE A 207 3.82 5.88 -0.85
N ASN A 208 5.03 5.73 -0.32
CA ASN A 208 6.23 6.48 -0.72
C ASN A 208 7.41 5.52 -0.88
N PRO A 209 8.53 5.94 -1.52
CA PRO A 209 9.73 5.14 -1.61
C PRO A 209 10.15 4.58 -0.25
N GLY A 210 10.37 3.25 -0.20
CA GLY A 210 10.66 2.50 1.03
C GLY A 210 9.46 1.77 1.62
N ASN A 211 8.20 2.15 1.33
CA ASN A 211 7.02 1.36 1.68
C ASN A 211 6.79 0.19 0.71
N SER A 212 7.40 0.20 -0.47
CA SER A 212 7.34 -0.89 -1.45
C SER A 212 7.77 -2.20 -0.81
N GLY A 213 7.02 -3.27 -1.02
CA GLY A 213 7.18 -4.58 -0.39
C GLY A 213 6.59 -4.69 1.02
N GLY A 214 6.14 -3.58 1.61
CA GLY A 214 5.46 -3.53 2.89
C GLY A 214 4.00 -3.96 2.82
N ALA A 215 3.33 -3.97 3.96
CA ALA A 215 1.97 -4.46 4.11
C ALA A 215 0.91 -3.39 3.85
N LEU A 216 -0.15 -3.75 3.13
CA LEU A 216 -1.45 -3.10 3.21
C LEU A 216 -2.35 -4.00 4.07
N VAL A 217 -2.90 -3.46 5.16
CA VAL A 217 -3.69 -4.25 6.12
C VAL A 217 -5.04 -3.60 6.39
N THR A 218 -6.00 -4.44 6.79
CA THR A 218 -7.31 -4.01 7.31
C THR A 218 -7.19 -3.47 8.74
N LEU A 219 -8.25 -2.85 9.27
CA LEU A 219 -8.28 -2.37 10.67
C LEU A 219 -8.15 -3.49 11.70
N ASP A 220 -8.53 -4.73 11.37
CA ASP A 220 -8.32 -5.90 12.24
C ASP A 220 -6.92 -6.52 12.09
N GLY A 221 -6.08 -5.96 11.19
CA GLY A 221 -4.66 -6.32 11.03
C GLY A 221 -4.39 -7.48 10.08
N LYS A 222 -5.30 -7.81 9.17
CA LYS A 222 -5.09 -8.82 8.14
C LYS A 222 -4.40 -8.21 6.91
N LEU A 223 -3.46 -8.92 6.35
CA LEU A 223 -2.77 -8.56 5.12
C LEU A 223 -3.71 -8.70 3.93
N ILE A 224 -4.02 -7.60 3.25
CA ILE A 224 -4.87 -7.57 2.06
C ILE A 224 -4.12 -7.18 0.78
N GLY A 225 -2.87 -6.78 0.91
CA GLY A 225 -2.01 -6.48 -0.25
C GLY A 225 -0.56 -6.21 0.14
N ILE A 226 0.30 -6.23 -0.88
CA ILE A 226 1.70 -5.80 -0.79
C ILE A 226 1.81 -4.46 -1.51
N ASN A 227 2.25 -3.42 -0.79
CA ASN A 227 2.46 -2.09 -1.36
C ASN A 227 3.50 -2.17 -2.48
N THR A 228 3.23 -1.59 -3.66
CA THR A 228 4.15 -1.71 -4.79
C THR A 228 4.50 -0.36 -5.42
N ALA A 229 3.55 0.40 -5.91
CA ALA A 229 3.81 1.55 -6.74
C ALA A 229 2.95 2.77 -6.36
N ILE A 230 3.35 3.92 -6.87
CA ILE A 230 2.55 5.15 -6.88
C ILE A 230 2.46 5.68 -8.31
N LEU A 231 1.31 6.27 -8.65
CA LEU A 231 1.21 7.10 -9.83
C LEU A 231 1.55 8.54 -9.43
N SER A 232 2.73 9.02 -9.82
CA SER A 232 3.21 10.34 -9.40
C SER A 232 4.08 11.01 -10.46
N PRO A 233 3.65 12.14 -11.02
CA PRO A 233 4.46 12.91 -11.95
C PRO A 233 5.73 13.51 -11.33
N ALA A 234 5.75 13.72 -10.02
CA ALA A 234 6.83 14.38 -9.28
C ALA A 234 7.60 13.45 -8.31
N GLY A 235 7.33 12.14 -8.31
CA GLY A 235 8.04 11.15 -7.48
C GLY A 235 7.57 11.07 -6.01
N GLY A 236 6.59 11.88 -5.58
CA GLY A 236 5.97 11.81 -4.25
C GLY A 236 4.49 11.40 -4.32
N ASN A 237 3.93 10.88 -3.24
CA ASN A 237 2.53 10.47 -3.18
C ASN A 237 1.58 11.67 -3.42
N VAL A 238 0.62 11.50 -4.32
CA VAL A 238 -0.45 12.48 -4.62
C VAL A 238 -1.84 11.93 -4.27
N GLY A 239 -1.93 10.95 -3.36
CA GLY A 239 -3.17 10.29 -2.98
C GLY A 239 -3.54 9.12 -3.90
N ILE A 240 -2.60 8.60 -4.70
CA ILE A 240 -2.81 7.45 -5.59
C ILE A 240 -1.67 6.46 -5.35
N GLY A 241 -1.95 5.46 -4.53
CA GLY A 241 -1.06 4.34 -4.25
C GLY A 241 -1.68 3.03 -4.71
N PHE A 242 -0.84 2.03 -5.00
CA PHE A 242 -1.23 0.71 -5.47
C PHE A 242 -0.61 -0.40 -4.62
N ALA A 243 -1.38 -1.47 -4.43
CA ALA A 243 -0.93 -2.69 -3.79
C ALA A 243 -1.35 -3.91 -4.60
N VAL A 244 -0.48 -4.93 -4.63
CA VAL A 244 -0.81 -6.24 -5.22
C VAL A 244 -1.73 -6.99 -4.27
N PRO A 245 -2.92 -7.47 -4.70
CA PRO A 245 -3.91 -8.13 -3.85
C PRO A 245 -3.37 -9.39 -3.16
N SER A 246 -3.76 -9.61 -1.90
CA SER A 246 -3.28 -10.76 -1.12
C SER A 246 -3.59 -12.12 -1.74
N ASN A 247 -4.74 -12.29 -2.41
CA ASN A 247 -5.09 -13.55 -3.06
C ASN A 247 -4.14 -13.86 -4.22
N MET A 248 -3.77 -12.83 -5.01
CA MET A 248 -2.73 -12.95 -6.05
C MET A 248 -1.37 -13.28 -5.44
N VAL A 249 -0.96 -12.55 -4.38
CA VAL A 249 0.30 -12.77 -3.67
C VAL A 249 0.41 -14.20 -3.15
N VAL A 250 -0.65 -14.76 -2.55
CA VAL A 250 -0.69 -16.14 -2.05
C VAL A 250 -0.55 -17.16 -3.19
N SER A 251 -1.20 -16.92 -4.33
CA SER A 251 -1.10 -17.76 -5.51
C SER A 251 0.34 -17.81 -6.06
N VAL A 252 0.96 -16.62 -6.20
CA VAL A 252 2.36 -16.49 -6.64
C VAL A 252 3.29 -17.17 -5.63
N MET A 253 3.16 -16.88 -4.34
CA MET A 253 4.00 -17.47 -3.28
C MET A 253 3.97 -19.00 -3.30
N LYS A 254 2.78 -19.61 -3.49
CA LYS A 254 2.67 -21.09 -3.58
C LYS A 254 3.48 -21.64 -4.75
N GLN A 255 3.47 -21.01 -5.91
CA GLN A 255 4.26 -21.42 -7.07
C GLN A 255 5.77 -21.22 -6.85
N LEU A 256 6.17 -20.06 -6.27
CA LEU A 256 7.56 -19.79 -5.94
C LEU A 256 8.12 -20.84 -4.95
N ILE A 257 7.34 -21.25 -3.95
CA ILE A 257 7.75 -22.31 -3.02
C ILE A 257 7.90 -23.66 -3.72
N ALA A 258 6.98 -23.99 -4.63
CA ALA A 258 6.95 -25.29 -5.29
C ALA A 258 7.98 -25.42 -6.41
N HIS A 259 8.24 -24.35 -7.16
CA HIS A 259 8.98 -24.39 -8.41
C HIS A 259 10.15 -23.39 -8.50
N GLY A 260 10.23 -22.42 -7.59
CA GLY A 260 11.19 -21.31 -7.66
C GLY A 260 10.79 -20.23 -8.69
N GLU A 261 9.75 -20.46 -9.47
CA GLU A 261 9.25 -19.59 -10.54
C GLU A 261 7.71 -19.68 -10.64
N VAL A 262 7.09 -18.66 -11.25
CA VAL A 262 5.67 -18.70 -11.59
C VAL A 262 5.50 -19.26 -13.00
N ARG A 263 4.72 -20.33 -13.11
CA ARG A 263 4.40 -20.97 -14.38
C ARG A 263 3.02 -20.55 -14.85
N ARG A 264 2.97 -19.81 -15.94
CA ARG A 264 1.74 -19.38 -16.60
C ARG A 264 1.45 -20.23 -17.82
N GLY A 265 0.23 -20.76 -17.89
CA GLY A 265 -0.24 -21.41 -19.10
C GLY A 265 -0.57 -20.37 -20.17
N LYS A 266 -0.22 -20.64 -21.44
CA LYS A 266 -0.65 -19.84 -22.59
C LYS A 266 -1.87 -20.51 -23.21
N VAL A 267 -3.00 -19.81 -23.22
CA VAL A 267 -4.24 -20.32 -23.85
C VAL A 267 -4.19 -20.11 -25.36
N GLY A 268 -3.49 -19.05 -25.82
CA GLY A 268 -3.34 -18.72 -27.22
C GLY A 268 -4.50 -17.91 -27.78
N ILE A 269 -4.95 -16.93 -26.99
CA ILE A 269 -5.93 -15.91 -27.44
C ILE A 269 -5.37 -14.53 -27.24
N GLY A 270 -5.73 -13.61 -28.13
CA GLY A 270 -5.65 -12.17 -27.91
C GLY A 270 -7.03 -11.65 -27.53
N ILE A 271 -7.12 -10.91 -26.42
CA ILE A 271 -8.36 -10.29 -25.97
C ILE A 271 -8.26 -8.78 -26.05
N GLN A 272 -9.40 -8.11 -26.17
CA GLN A 272 -9.53 -6.66 -26.04
C GLN A 272 -10.78 -6.33 -25.23
N ASP A 273 -10.78 -5.18 -24.57
CA ASP A 273 -11.94 -4.74 -23.82
C ASP A 273 -13.14 -4.48 -24.74
N LEU A 274 -14.29 -4.97 -24.32
CA LEU A 274 -15.55 -4.67 -25.00
C LEU A 274 -16.01 -3.26 -24.61
N THR A 275 -15.50 -2.26 -25.35
CA THR A 275 -15.89 -0.87 -25.16
C THR A 275 -17.35 -0.66 -25.58
N PRO A 276 -18.05 0.39 -25.08
CA PRO A 276 -19.44 0.69 -25.50
C PRO A 276 -19.60 0.84 -27.02
N ASP A 277 -18.61 1.42 -27.69
CA ASP A 277 -18.64 1.57 -29.15
C ASP A 277 -18.51 0.23 -29.87
N LEU A 278 -17.61 -0.64 -29.36
CA LEU A 278 -17.45 -1.99 -29.90
C LEU A 278 -18.68 -2.86 -29.65
N ALA A 279 -19.25 -2.80 -28.42
CA ALA A 279 -20.47 -3.50 -28.08
C ALA A 279 -21.64 -3.09 -29.01
N LYS A 280 -21.77 -1.79 -29.29
CA LYS A 280 -22.76 -1.27 -30.24
C LYS A 280 -22.53 -1.74 -31.68
N ALA A 281 -21.25 -1.74 -32.13
CA ALA A 281 -20.88 -2.21 -33.47
C ALA A 281 -21.15 -3.70 -33.65
N LEU A 282 -20.95 -4.50 -32.59
CA LEU A 282 -21.23 -5.95 -32.56
C LEU A 282 -22.69 -6.28 -32.19
N GLN A 283 -23.56 -5.28 -31.99
CA GLN A 283 -24.98 -5.43 -31.62
C GLN A 283 -25.20 -6.18 -30.31
N LEU A 284 -24.27 -6.05 -29.35
CA LEU A 284 -24.28 -6.74 -28.06
C LEU A 284 -24.98 -5.94 -26.94
N GLY A 285 -25.57 -4.78 -27.26
CA GLY A 285 -26.28 -3.93 -26.30
C GLY A 285 -25.33 -3.36 -25.25
N ASP A 286 -25.71 -3.47 -23.96
CA ASP A 286 -24.93 -2.94 -22.83
C ASP A 286 -24.00 -3.99 -22.19
N LEU A 287 -23.63 -5.06 -22.89
CA LEU A 287 -22.70 -6.06 -22.42
C LEU A 287 -21.33 -5.45 -22.14
N ARG A 288 -20.72 -5.91 -21.06
CA ARG A 288 -19.36 -5.55 -20.64
C ARG A 288 -18.51 -6.79 -20.51
N GLY A 289 -17.21 -6.68 -20.77
CA GLY A 289 -16.28 -7.79 -20.68
C GLY A 289 -15.15 -7.64 -21.66
N ALA A 290 -14.63 -8.76 -22.11
CA ALA A 290 -13.59 -8.84 -23.13
C ALA A 290 -14.11 -9.63 -24.33
N VAL A 291 -13.64 -9.29 -25.52
CA VAL A 291 -13.90 -10.03 -26.75
C VAL A 291 -12.61 -10.65 -27.27
N ILE A 292 -12.68 -11.86 -27.78
CA ILE A 292 -11.53 -12.54 -28.39
C ILE A 292 -11.21 -11.85 -29.74
N ALA A 293 -10.09 -11.17 -29.81
CA ALA A 293 -9.62 -10.48 -31.01
C ALA A 293 -8.77 -11.38 -31.92
N ASN A 294 -8.14 -12.42 -31.36
CA ASN A 294 -7.29 -13.36 -32.08
C ASN A 294 -7.26 -14.72 -31.38
N VAL A 295 -7.18 -15.81 -32.15
CA VAL A 295 -6.92 -17.17 -31.67
C VAL A 295 -5.68 -17.68 -32.39
N GLU A 296 -4.64 -18.11 -31.63
CA GLU A 296 -3.39 -18.61 -32.19
C GLU A 296 -3.61 -20.02 -32.78
N PRO A 297 -3.18 -20.28 -34.02
CA PRO A 297 -3.24 -21.61 -34.60
C PRO A 297 -2.50 -22.67 -33.80
N GLY A 298 -3.09 -23.83 -33.62
CA GLY A 298 -2.55 -24.95 -32.84
C GLY A 298 -2.64 -24.78 -31.32
N SER A 299 -3.20 -23.65 -30.83
CA SER A 299 -3.35 -23.33 -29.42
C SER A 299 -4.35 -24.21 -28.68
N SER A 300 -4.35 -24.12 -27.36
CA SER A 300 -5.38 -24.74 -26.51
C SER A 300 -6.77 -24.13 -26.76
N ALA A 301 -6.82 -22.82 -27.06
CA ALA A 301 -8.06 -22.10 -27.39
C ALA A 301 -8.71 -22.63 -28.67
N GLU A 302 -7.91 -22.76 -29.75
CA GLU A 302 -8.39 -23.32 -31.03
C GLU A 302 -8.93 -24.74 -30.84
N LYS A 303 -8.17 -25.60 -30.11
CA LYS A 303 -8.60 -26.98 -29.81
C LYS A 303 -9.86 -27.04 -28.96
N ALA A 304 -10.09 -26.06 -28.11
CA ALA A 304 -11.30 -25.91 -27.30
C ALA A 304 -12.48 -25.32 -28.08
N GLY A 305 -12.28 -24.86 -29.32
CA GLY A 305 -13.30 -24.31 -30.19
C GLY A 305 -13.59 -22.84 -29.97
N LEU A 306 -12.73 -22.08 -29.25
CA LEU A 306 -12.86 -20.65 -29.13
C LEU A 306 -12.60 -19.97 -30.48
N GLN A 307 -13.37 -18.92 -30.76
CA GLN A 307 -13.34 -18.19 -32.04
C GLN A 307 -13.15 -16.69 -31.80
N VAL A 308 -12.68 -16.00 -32.84
CA VAL A 308 -12.66 -14.55 -32.85
C VAL A 308 -14.09 -14.03 -32.80
N GLY A 309 -14.36 -13.13 -31.87
CA GLY A 309 -15.69 -12.56 -31.62
C GLY A 309 -16.45 -13.19 -30.43
N ASP A 310 -15.92 -14.30 -29.82
CA ASP A 310 -16.48 -14.84 -28.58
C ASP A 310 -16.24 -13.87 -27.40
#